data_9704c17e3900b9b8797c6951e48096c1
#
_entry.id   9704c17e3900b9b8797c6951e48096c1
#
_cell.length_a   1.000
_cell.length_b   1.000
_cell.length_c   1.000
_cell.angle_alpha   90.00
_cell.angle_beta   90.00
_cell.angle_gamma   90.00
#
_symmetry.space_group_name_H-M   'P 1'
#
loop_
_entity.id
_entity.type
_entity.pdbx_description
1 polymer ?
#
loop_
_entity_poly.entity_id
_entity_poly.type
_entity_poly.pdbx_seq_one_letter_code
_entity_poly.pdbx_strand_id
1 'polypeptide(L)'
;MKIVVSGGDGFCGWPTALYLSQKGHDVTIVDNLVRRDIDEELGSNSVTPILPLEERVAVWKEVSGKDIAVEIADLTDYDAVSRIFRDVQPEAFVHFAEHRSAPYSMIDREHAIENNRNNV
;
A
#
# COMPACT_ATOMS: atom_id res chain seq x y z
N MET A 1 -8.05 17.33 3.09
CA MET A 1 -6.97 16.81 3.94
C MET A 1 -5.98 16.06 3.06
N LYS A 2 -4.70 16.12 3.42
CA LYS A 2 -3.67 15.23 2.88
C LYS A 2 -3.64 13.95 3.70
N ILE A 3 -3.85 12.81 3.05
CA ILE A 3 -3.95 11.51 3.73
C ILE A 3 -2.99 10.53 3.08
N VAL A 4 -2.15 9.89 3.89
CA VAL A 4 -1.34 8.76 3.46
C VAL A 4 -2.08 7.47 3.80
N VAL A 5 -2.16 6.54 2.82
CA VAL A 5 -2.71 5.20 2.99
C VAL A 5 -1.61 4.19 2.74
N SER A 6 -1.07 3.58 3.79
CA SER A 6 -0.09 2.52 3.66
C SER A 6 -0.75 1.16 3.41
N GLY A 7 -0.09 0.30 2.63
CA GLY A 7 -0.69 -0.94 2.15
C GLY A 7 -1.79 -0.71 1.11
N GLY A 8 -1.63 0.35 0.30
CA GLY A 8 -2.65 0.80 -0.64
C GLY A 8 -2.86 -0.09 -1.86
N ASP A 9 -1.93 -1.01 -2.16
CA ASP A 9 -2.14 -2.05 -3.18
C ASP A 9 -3.00 -3.21 -2.67
N GLY A 10 -3.19 -3.30 -1.36
CA GLY A 10 -3.92 -4.37 -0.70
C GLY A 10 -5.44 -4.29 -0.81
N PHE A 11 -6.09 -5.36 -0.35
CA PHE A 11 -7.54 -5.54 -0.42
C PHE A 11 -8.33 -4.46 0.35
N CYS A 12 -7.82 -4.00 1.48
CA CYS A 12 -8.44 -2.93 2.28
C CYS A 12 -7.93 -1.54 1.87
N GLY A 13 -6.62 -1.42 1.57
CA GLY A 13 -6.00 -0.15 1.27
C GLY A 13 -6.52 0.50 0.00
N TRP A 14 -6.62 -0.26 -1.09
CA TRP A 14 -7.07 0.26 -2.36
C TRP A 14 -8.49 0.87 -2.31
N PRO A 15 -9.54 0.15 -1.88
CA PRO A 15 -10.88 0.73 -1.82
C PRO A 15 -10.97 1.90 -0.84
N THR A 16 -10.18 1.90 0.23
CA THR A 16 -10.10 3.03 1.15
C THR A 16 -9.50 4.26 0.48
N ALA A 17 -8.42 4.11 -0.28
CA ALA A 17 -7.80 5.20 -1.03
C ALA A 17 -8.78 5.79 -2.07
N LEU A 18 -9.50 4.93 -2.80
CA LEU A 18 -10.53 5.38 -3.74
C LEU A 18 -11.63 6.17 -3.03
N TYR A 19 -12.15 5.64 -1.92
CA TYR A 19 -13.21 6.30 -1.16
C TYR A 19 -12.78 7.68 -0.65
N LEU A 20 -11.59 7.79 -0.08
CA LEU A 20 -11.04 9.05 0.42
C LEU A 20 -10.82 10.05 -0.72
N SER A 21 -10.25 9.61 -1.85
CA SER A 21 -10.09 10.42 -3.04
C SER A 21 -11.43 10.91 -3.59
N GLN A 22 -12.44 10.03 -3.62
CA GLN A 22 -13.81 10.41 -4.03
C GLN A 22 -14.41 11.48 -3.13
N LYS A 23 -14.10 11.45 -1.83
CA LYS A 23 -14.54 12.47 -0.86
C LYS A 23 -13.77 13.81 -1.00
N GLY A 24 -12.81 13.90 -1.89
CA GLY A 24 -12.06 15.12 -2.16
C GLY A 24 -10.83 15.32 -1.29
N HIS A 25 -10.34 14.23 -0.67
CA HIS A 25 -9.05 14.25 0.02
C HIS A 25 -7.90 14.09 -0.99
N ASP A 26 -6.77 14.68 -0.67
CA ASP A 26 -5.50 14.50 -1.36
C ASP A 26 -4.84 13.23 -0.82
N VAL A 27 -4.84 12.15 -1.62
CA VAL A 27 -4.46 10.82 -1.17
C VAL A 27 -3.13 10.41 -1.77
N THR A 28 -2.22 9.95 -0.92
CA THR A 28 -0.97 9.30 -1.31
C THR A 28 -0.99 7.86 -0.80
N ILE A 29 -0.83 6.90 -1.71
CA ILE A 29 -0.64 5.49 -1.38
C ILE A 29 0.85 5.24 -1.15
N VAL A 30 1.17 4.47 -0.10
CA VAL A 30 2.51 3.93 0.16
C VAL A 30 2.42 2.42 0.23
N ASP A 31 3.21 1.72 -0.59
CA ASP A 31 3.24 0.25 -0.62
C ASP A 31 4.61 -0.22 -1.09
N ASN A 32 5.08 -1.38 -0.62
CA ASN A 32 6.32 -2.02 -1.09
C ASN A 32 6.07 -3.13 -2.11
N LEU A 33 4.80 -3.41 -2.42
CA LEU A 33 4.32 -4.43 -3.35
C LEU A 33 4.72 -5.89 -2.99
N VAL A 34 5.29 -6.11 -1.82
CA VAL A 34 5.78 -7.44 -1.38
C VAL A 34 4.72 -8.53 -1.46
N ARG A 35 3.44 -8.17 -1.34
CA ARG A 35 2.35 -9.12 -1.53
C ARG A 35 2.35 -9.76 -2.91
N ARG A 36 2.69 -9.00 -3.95
CA ARG A 36 2.76 -9.51 -5.33
C ARG A 36 3.92 -10.47 -5.50
N ASP A 37 5.05 -10.14 -4.90
CA ASP A 37 6.25 -10.98 -4.93
C ASP A 37 5.98 -12.33 -4.22
N ILE A 38 5.31 -12.29 -3.07
CA ILE A 38 4.89 -13.50 -2.33
C ILE A 38 3.91 -14.34 -3.15
N ASP A 39 2.93 -13.72 -3.80
CA ASP A 39 1.95 -14.43 -4.64
C ASP A 39 2.67 -15.12 -5.82
N GLU A 40 3.67 -14.47 -6.42
CA GLU A 40 4.50 -15.03 -7.49
C GLU A 40 5.39 -16.20 -6.97
N GLU A 41 6.08 -15.99 -5.85
CA GLU A 41 6.92 -17.02 -5.20
C GLU A 41 6.13 -18.30 -4.89
N LEU A 42 4.90 -18.14 -4.41
CA LEU A 42 4.02 -19.26 -4.08
C LEU A 42 3.30 -19.85 -5.30
N GLY A 43 3.47 -19.27 -6.49
CA GLY A 43 2.74 -19.67 -7.69
C GLY A 43 1.23 -19.47 -7.55
N SER A 44 0.81 -18.55 -6.69
CA SER A 44 -0.60 -18.24 -6.46
C SER A 44 -1.05 -17.07 -7.34
N ASN A 45 -2.28 -17.17 -7.84
CA ASN A 45 -2.86 -16.11 -8.64
C ASN A 45 -4.18 -15.64 -8.02
N SER A 46 -4.45 -14.36 -8.12
CA SER A 46 -5.78 -13.83 -7.80
C SER A 46 -6.85 -14.47 -8.67
N VAL A 47 -7.98 -14.83 -8.07
CA VAL A 47 -9.16 -15.35 -8.81
C VAL A 47 -9.62 -14.32 -9.86
N THR A 48 -9.52 -13.04 -9.52
CA THR A 48 -9.74 -11.96 -10.48
C THR A 48 -8.39 -11.29 -10.75
N PRO A 49 -8.01 -11.08 -12.03
CA PRO A 49 -6.78 -10.36 -12.37
C PRO A 49 -6.77 -8.97 -11.73
N ILE A 50 -5.65 -8.63 -11.10
CA ILE A 50 -5.43 -7.32 -10.48
C ILE A 50 -4.33 -6.60 -11.25
N LEU A 51 -4.67 -5.48 -11.86
CA LEU A 51 -3.72 -4.64 -12.59
C LEU A 51 -2.61 -4.11 -11.66
N PRO A 52 -1.43 -3.78 -12.19
CA PRO A 52 -0.41 -3.04 -11.47
C PRO A 52 -0.97 -1.76 -10.83
N LEU A 53 -0.42 -1.35 -9.69
CA LEU A 53 -0.94 -0.22 -8.93
C LEU A 53 -0.97 1.08 -9.75
N GLU A 54 0.08 1.32 -10.54
CA GLU A 54 0.18 2.50 -11.41
C GLU A 54 -0.93 2.54 -12.48
N GLU A 55 -1.25 1.39 -13.07
CA GLU A 55 -2.37 1.30 -14.03
C GLU A 55 -3.71 1.54 -13.34
N ARG A 56 -3.88 1.05 -12.13
CA ARG A 56 -5.10 1.23 -11.34
C ARG A 56 -5.34 2.72 -11.01
N VAL A 57 -4.30 3.46 -10.62
CA VAL A 57 -4.43 4.91 -10.37
C VAL A 57 -4.67 5.69 -11.65
N ALA A 58 -4.08 5.26 -12.78
CA ALA A 58 -4.35 5.87 -14.09
C ALA A 58 -5.82 5.70 -14.49
N VAL A 59 -6.37 4.49 -14.35
CA VAL A 59 -7.79 4.22 -14.57
C VAL A 59 -8.67 5.05 -13.64
N TRP A 60 -8.29 5.16 -12.36
CA TRP A 60 -9.04 6.01 -11.42
C TRP A 60 -9.08 7.47 -11.85
N LYS A 61 -7.96 8.01 -12.30
CA LYS A 61 -7.88 9.37 -12.85
C LYS A 61 -8.78 9.55 -14.06
N GLU A 62 -8.77 8.60 -14.99
CA GLU A 62 -9.61 8.63 -16.18
C GLU A 62 -11.11 8.64 -15.84
N VAL A 63 -11.53 7.78 -14.90
CA VAL A 63 -12.95 7.61 -14.53
C VAL A 63 -13.46 8.72 -13.62
N SER A 64 -12.64 9.20 -12.68
CA SER A 64 -13.06 10.12 -11.64
C SER A 64 -12.60 11.57 -11.86
N GLY A 65 -11.60 11.78 -12.70
CA GLY A 65 -10.89 13.07 -12.84
C GLY A 65 -9.98 13.42 -11.65
N LYS A 66 -9.75 12.48 -10.72
CA LYS A 66 -9.01 12.70 -9.48
C LYS A 66 -7.69 11.95 -9.49
N ASP A 67 -6.66 12.58 -8.95
CA ASP A 67 -5.35 11.96 -8.79
C ASP A 67 -5.24 11.23 -7.45
N ILE A 68 -4.48 10.14 -7.44
CA ILE A 68 -3.92 9.49 -6.26
C ILE A 68 -2.42 9.36 -6.51
N ALA A 69 -1.61 9.92 -5.61
CA ALA A 69 -0.16 9.76 -5.67
C ALA A 69 0.25 8.37 -5.18
N VAL A 70 1.35 7.85 -5.72
CA VAL A 70 1.91 6.55 -5.33
C VAL A 70 3.38 6.71 -4.98
N GLU A 71 3.76 6.21 -3.81
CA GLU A 71 5.14 6.08 -3.33
C GLU A 71 5.44 4.61 -3.09
N ILE A 72 6.37 4.05 -3.84
CA ILE A 72 6.84 2.68 -3.62
C ILE A 72 7.95 2.73 -2.58
N ALA A 73 7.64 2.27 -1.37
CA ALA A 73 8.56 2.31 -0.24
C ALA A 73 8.23 1.22 0.78
N ASP A 74 9.25 0.73 1.46
CA ASP A 74 9.12 -0.15 2.61
C ASP A 74 8.98 0.70 3.89
N LEU A 75 7.95 0.43 4.69
CA LEU A 75 7.73 1.13 5.95
C LEU A 75 8.73 0.73 7.06
N THR A 76 9.50 -0.32 6.86
CA THR A 76 10.62 -0.69 7.74
C THR A 76 11.84 0.21 7.51
N ASP A 77 11.89 0.94 6.40
CA ASP A 77 12.92 1.94 6.09
C ASP A 77 12.52 3.31 6.68
N TYR A 78 13.10 3.64 7.83
CA TYR A 78 12.85 4.90 8.52
C TYR A 78 13.15 6.14 7.67
N ASP A 79 14.21 6.11 6.87
CA ASP A 79 14.61 7.26 6.04
C ASP A 79 13.59 7.49 4.92
N ALA A 80 13.11 6.41 4.29
CA ALA A 80 12.05 6.48 3.29
C ALA A 80 10.75 7.04 3.89
N VAL A 81 10.32 6.52 5.04
CA VAL A 81 9.13 7.01 5.76
C VAL A 81 9.28 8.49 6.13
N SER A 82 10.43 8.86 6.71
CA SER A 82 10.70 10.25 7.11
C SER A 82 10.67 11.21 5.91
N ARG A 83 11.19 10.79 4.76
CA ARG A 83 11.12 11.54 3.50
C ARG A 83 9.67 11.74 3.07
N ILE A 84 8.88 10.66 3.02
CA ILE A 84 7.47 10.72 2.61
C ILE A 84 6.68 11.67 3.51
N PHE A 85 6.85 11.56 4.83
CA PHE A 85 6.15 12.45 5.76
C PHE A 85 6.55 13.92 5.63
N ARG A 86 7.82 14.19 5.32
CA ARG A 86 8.31 15.55 5.07
C ARG A 86 7.75 16.13 3.78
N ASP A 87 7.70 15.33 2.71
CA ASP A 87 7.30 15.78 1.38
C ASP A 87 5.77 15.90 1.27
N VAL A 88 5.03 14.93 1.77
CA VAL A 88 3.56 14.92 1.75
C VAL A 88 2.97 15.83 2.83
N GLN A 89 3.56 15.86 4.02
CA GLN A 89 3.01 16.52 5.22
C GLN A 89 1.57 16.08 5.51
N PRO A 90 1.33 14.78 5.74
CA PRO A 90 -0.01 14.27 5.88
C PRO A 90 -0.67 14.77 7.17
N GLU A 91 -1.97 15.05 7.08
CA GLU A 91 -2.82 15.40 8.23
C GLU A 91 -3.43 14.14 8.87
N ALA A 92 -3.45 13.03 8.13
CA ALA A 92 -3.89 11.72 8.61
C ALA A 92 -3.10 10.59 7.95
N PHE A 93 -2.92 9.51 8.68
CA PHE A 93 -2.26 8.29 8.22
C PHE A 93 -3.18 7.09 8.47
N VAL A 94 -3.48 6.33 7.42
CA VAL A 94 -4.28 5.10 7.49
C VAL A 94 -3.36 3.92 7.22
N HIS A 95 -3.23 3.01 8.19
CA HIS A 95 -2.24 1.95 8.16
C HIS A 95 -2.89 0.58 7.87
N PHE A 96 -2.58 0.02 6.69
CA PHE A 96 -2.94 -1.34 6.27
C PHE A 96 -1.72 -2.16 5.82
N ALA A 97 -0.51 -1.62 5.95
CA ALA A 97 0.71 -2.29 5.54
C ALA A 97 1.16 -3.30 6.61
N GLU A 98 0.39 -4.36 6.75
CA GLU A 98 0.63 -5.43 7.70
C GLU A 98 0.87 -6.76 6.98
N HIS A 99 1.63 -7.64 7.62
CA HIS A 99 1.83 -8.99 7.13
C HIS A 99 0.55 -9.81 7.31
N ARG A 100 -0.16 -10.05 6.21
CA ARG A 100 -1.51 -10.66 6.21
C ARG A 100 -1.54 -12.18 6.16
N SER A 101 -0.43 -12.83 5.77
CA SER A 101 -0.43 -14.24 5.44
C SER A 101 0.10 -15.11 6.57
N ALA A 102 -0.80 -15.72 7.35
CA ALA A 102 -0.41 -16.70 8.34
C ALA A 102 0.38 -17.89 7.75
N PRO A 103 0.00 -18.47 6.60
CA PRO A 103 0.81 -19.51 5.96
C PRO A 103 2.21 -19.05 5.57
N TYR A 104 2.37 -17.87 5.01
CA TYR A 104 3.68 -17.33 4.65
C TYR A 104 4.55 -17.05 5.88
N SER A 105 3.97 -16.57 6.98
CA SER A 105 4.67 -16.40 8.25
C SER A 105 5.26 -17.70 8.82
N MET A 106 4.70 -18.84 8.45
CA MET A 106 5.21 -20.15 8.83
C MET A 106 6.37 -20.62 7.94
N ILE A 107 6.45 -20.10 6.72
CA ILE A 107 7.52 -20.39 5.75
C ILE A 107 8.71 -19.47 6.02
N ASP A 108 8.45 -18.16 6.10
CA ASP A 108 9.47 -17.14 6.35
C ASP A 108 9.24 -16.46 7.70
N ARG A 109 9.91 -17.00 8.72
CA ARG A 109 9.83 -16.49 10.09
C ARG A 109 10.55 -15.15 10.25
N GLU A 110 11.64 -14.95 9.53
CA GLU A 110 12.45 -13.74 9.62
C GLU A 110 11.66 -12.54 9.07
N HIS A 111 11.09 -12.69 7.88
CA HIS A 111 10.20 -11.69 7.30
C HIS A 111 9.02 -11.35 8.23
N ALA A 112 8.39 -12.36 8.86
CA ALA A 112 7.27 -12.13 9.77
C ALA A 112 7.68 -11.33 11.02
N ILE A 113 8.88 -11.59 11.57
CA ILE A 113 9.40 -10.86 12.74
C ILE A 113 9.76 -9.42 12.37
N GLU A 114 10.46 -9.23 11.26
CA GLU A 114 10.85 -7.90 10.79
C GLU A 114 9.63 -7.02 10.51
N ASN A 115 8.65 -7.55 9.81
CA ASN A 115 7.43 -6.83 9.49
C ASN A 115 6.68 -6.39 10.76
N ASN A 116 6.43 -7.33 11.68
CA ASN A 116 5.71 -7.04 12.91
C ASN A 116 6.48 -6.12 13.88
N ARG A 117 7.81 -6.19 13.87
CA ARG A 117 8.65 -5.37 14.77
C ARG A 117 8.82 -3.94 14.27
N ASN A 118 8.89 -3.75 12.96
CA ASN A 118 9.27 -2.47 12.35
C ASN A 118 8.08 -1.63 11.89
N ASN A 119 6.87 -2.21 11.85
CA ASN A 119 5.64 -1.51 11.52
C ASN A 119 4.94 -0.85 12.74
N VAL A 120 5.51 -0.95 13.93
CA VAL A 120 4.91 -0.41 15.16
C VAL A 120 5.50 0.93 15.53
#